data_c7bb6d10956efdd89e25b9bac59a1ddd
#
_entry.id   c7bb6d10956efdd89e25b9bac59a1ddd
#
_cell.length_a   1.000
_cell.length_b   1.000
_cell.length_c   1.000
_cell.angle_alpha   90.00
_cell.angle_beta   90.00
_cell.angle_gamma   90.00
#
_symmetry.space_group_name_H-M   'P 1'
#
loop_
_entity.id
_entity.type
_entity.pdbx_description
1 polymer ?
#
loop_
_entity_poly.entity_id
_entity_poly.type
_entity_poly.pdbx_seq_one_letter_code
_entity_poly.pdbx_strand_id
1 'polypeptide(L)' 'MAATLTNKIDMYKQYEFVVDAVSDLADLPTTEEGGSGDLAYISEPIKPGSTAFVIATSAVYMLDGSGEWTAI' A
#
# COMPACT_ATOMS: atom_id res chain seq x y z
N MET A 1 -9.09 7.61 10.22
CA MET A 1 -8.54 7.01 9.03
C MET A 1 -7.18 6.45 9.32
N ALA A 2 -6.87 5.32 8.80
CA ALA A 2 -5.58 4.82 9.12
C ALA A 2 -5.03 3.93 8.02
N ALA A 3 -3.88 4.35 7.54
CA ALA A 3 -3.03 3.54 6.71
C ALA A 3 -1.67 3.56 7.38
N THR A 4 -1.14 2.40 7.69
CA THR A 4 0.09 2.26 8.45
C THR A 4 1.06 1.36 7.70
N LEU A 5 2.30 1.80 7.59
CA LEU A 5 3.38 0.96 7.07
C LEU A 5 3.82 0.02 8.20
N THR A 6 3.71 -1.30 7.97
CA THR A 6 4.08 -2.28 8.98
C THR A 6 5.41 -2.96 8.70
N ASN A 7 5.84 -2.97 7.44
CA ASN A 7 7.13 -3.56 7.09
C ASN A 7 7.64 -2.94 5.80
N LYS A 8 8.95 -2.99 5.62
CA LYS A 8 9.59 -2.34 4.48
C LYS A 8 10.83 -3.13 4.10
N ILE A 9 10.84 -3.64 2.88
CA ILE A 9 11.99 -4.35 2.35
C ILE A 9 12.71 -3.41 1.39
N ASP A 10 13.67 -2.66 1.92
CA ASP A 10 14.34 -1.57 1.19
C ASP A 10 14.99 -2.02 -0.12
N MET A 11 15.60 -3.18 -0.10
CA MET A 11 16.32 -3.69 -1.26
C MET A 11 15.42 -3.83 -2.48
N TYR A 12 14.16 -4.23 -2.25
CA TYR A 12 13.22 -4.49 -3.33
C TYR A 12 12.16 -3.41 -3.47
N LYS A 13 12.15 -2.43 -2.57
CA LYS A 13 11.11 -1.39 -2.53
C LYS A 13 9.72 -1.97 -2.40
N GLN A 14 9.60 -3.10 -1.70
CA GLN A 14 8.33 -3.74 -1.41
C GLN A 14 7.94 -3.46 0.02
N TYR A 15 6.70 -3.06 0.23
CA TYR A 15 6.23 -2.57 1.52
C TYR A 15 4.99 -3.35 1.93
N GLU A 16 4.76 -3.43 3.23
CA GLU A 16 3.53 -4.01 3.77
C GLU A 16 2.79 -2.97 4.57
N PHE A 17 1.51 -2.84 4.29
CA PHE A 17 0.67 -1.82 4.93
C PHE A 17 -0.53 -2.46 5.59
N VAL A 18 -1.11 -1.73 6.54
CA VAL A 18 -2.41 -2.05 7.14
C VAL A 18 -3.28 -0.83 7.00
N VAL A 19 -4.50 -1.01 6.49
CA VAL A 19 -5.46 0.08 6.34
C VAL A 19 -6.77 -0.31 7.02
N ASP A 20 -7.53 0.68 7.49
CA ASP A 20 -8.79 0.41 8.18
C ASP A 20 -9.90 0.02 7.22
N ALA A 21 -9.98 0.65 6.07
CA ALA A 21 -11.05 0.43 5.10
C ALA A 21 -10.51 0.42 3.68
N VAL A 22 -11.29 -0.14 2.75
CA VAL A 22 -10.89 -0.20 1.35
C VAL A 22 -10.62 1.20 0.79
N SER A 23 -11.38 2.20 1.23
CA SER A 23 -11.17 3.57 0.76
C SER A 23 -9.79 4.12 1.13
N ASP A 24 -9.15 3.58 2.16
CA ASP A 24 -7.82 4.03 2.57
C ASP A 24 -6.73 3.53 1.62
N LEU A 25 -7.03 2.56 0.76
CA LEU A 25 -6.07 2.11 -0.24
C LEU A 25 -5.65 3.23 -1.18
N ALA A 26 -6.50 4.24 -1.35
CA ALA A 26 -6.19 5.38 -2.20
C ALA A 26 -5.01 6.20 -1.69
N ASP A 27 -4.67 6.09 -0.40
CA ASP A 27 -3.56 6.81 0.19
C ASP A 27 -2.23 6.07 0.04
N LEU A 28 -2.27 4.82 -0.38
CA LEU A 28 -1.06 4.01 -0.50
C LEU A 28 -0.25 4.42 -1.74
N PRO A 29 1.09 4.31 -1.66
CA PRO A 29 1.90 4.54 -2.85
C PRO A 29 1.62 3.47 -3.91
N THR A 30 1.97 3.78 -5.15
CA THR A 30 1.81 2.86 -6.28
C THR A 30 3.12 2.75 -7.03
N THR A 31 3.11 2.10 -8.18
CA THR A 31 4.31 2.00 -9.00
C THR A 31 4.63 3.33 -9.70
N GLU A 32 3.72 4.29 -9.68
CA GLU A 32 3.90 5.57 -10.35
C GLU A 32 3.93 6.76 -9.41
N GLU A 33 3.38 6.62 -8.20
CA GLU A 33 3.23 7.73 -7.26
C GLU A 33 3.58 7.31 -5.86
N GLY A 34 4.05 8.27 -5.05
CA GLY A 34 4.22 8.07 -3.63
C GLY A 34 2.88 8.04 -2.91
N GLY A 35 2.93 7.86 -1.60
CA GLY A 35 1.73 7.83 -0.77
C GLY A 35 1.15 9.22 -0.52
N SER A 36 -0.04 9.25 0.05
CA SER A 36 -0.69 10.49 0.45
C SER A 36 -1.36 10.30 1.81
N GLY A 37 -1.97 11.35 2.34
CA GLY A 37 -2.59 11.29 3.66
C GLY A 37 -1.58 10.88 4.72
N ASP A 38 -1.89 9.83 5.47
CA ASP A 38 -1.01 9.33 6.54
C ASP A 38 0.32 8.80 6.00
N LEU A 39 0.37 8.46 4.72
CA LEU A 39 1.57 7.89 4.11
C LEU A 39 2.28 8.87 3.18
N ALA A 40 2.00 10.16 3.32
CA ALA A 40 2.64 11.18 2.49
C ALA A 40 4.15 11.21 2.67
N TYR A 41 4.67 10.71 3.79
CA TYR A 41 6.11 10.65 4.01
C TYR A 41 6.80 9.65 3.08
N ILE A 42 6.06 8.73 2.48
CA ILE A 42 6.59 7.83 1.46
C ILE A 42 6.44 8.55 0.13
N SER A 43 7.45 9.31 -0.24
CA SER A 43 7.38 10.20 -1.39
C SER A 43 7.79 9.57 -2.70
N GLU A 44 8.16 8.29 -2.69
CA GLU A 44 8.64 7.60 -3.88
C GLU A 44 7.68 6.48 -4.28
N PRO A 45 7.62 6.15 -5.58
CA PRO A 45 6.88 4.97 -6.02
C PRO A 45 7.49 3.71 -5.42
N ILE A 46 6.66 2.67 -5.29
CA ILE A 46 7.08 1.38 -4.76
C ILE A 46 6.93 0.31 -5.84
N LYS A 47 7.40 -0.89 -5.55
CA LYS A 47 7.42 -1.96 -6.55
C LYS A 47 6.21 -2.88 -6.40
N PRO A 48 5.80 -3.56 -7.49
CA PRO A 48 4.78 -4.59 -7.40
C PRO A 48 5.16 -5.67 -6.40
N GLY A 49 4.16 -6.32 -5.82
CA GLY A 49 4.37 -7.30 -4.77
C GLY A 49 4.22 -6.73 -3.37
N SER A 50 4.11 -5.41 -3.24
CA SER A 50 3.75 -4.79 -1.97
C SER A 50 2.33 -5.21 -1.59
N THR A 51 2.08 -5.35 -0.29
CA THR A 51 0.80 -5.86 0.19
C THR A 51 0.14 -4.89 1.14
N ALA A 52 -1.19 -4.98 1.24
CA ALA A 52 -1.98 -4.19 2.17
C ALA A 52 -3.09 -5.05 2.75
N PHE A 53 -3.23 -5.03 4.08
CA PHE A 53 -4.31 -5.72 4.76
C PHE A 53 -5.40 -4.71 5.11
N VAL A 54 -6.63 -5.01 4.71
CA VAL A 54 -7.79 -4.16 5.00
C VAL A 54 -8.53 -4.76 6.20
N ILE A 55 -8.51 -4.06 7.32
CA ILE A 55 -9.06 -4.58 8.58
C ILE A 55 -10.58 -4.76 8.49
N ALA A 56 -11.29 -3.78 7.92
CA ALA A 56 -12.75 -3.80 7.90
C ALA A 56 -13.33 -5.00 7.17
N THR A 57 -12.64 -5.50 6.15
CA THR A 57 -13.13 -6.63 5.35
C THR A 57 -12.28 -7.88 5.50
N SER A 58 -11.21 -7.82 6.29
CA SER A 58 -10.26 -8.91 6.46
C SER A 58 -9.69 -9.38 5.12
N ALA A 59 -9.48 -8.44 4.19
CA ALA A 59 -9.00 -8.74 2.85
C ALA A 59 -7.54 -8.34 2.69
N VAL A 60 -6.84 -9.04 1.81
CA VAL A 60 -5.47 -8.71 1.47
C VAL A 60 -5.43 -8.23 0.03
N TYR A 61 -4.75 -7.11 -0.20
CA TYR A 61 -4.53 -6.57 -1.53
C TYR A 61 -3.06 -6.60 -1.86
N MET A 62 -2.73 -6.77 -3.13
CA MET A 62 -1.35 -6.73 -3.60
C MET A 62 -1.23 -5.71 -4.72
N LEU A 63 -0.14 -4.96 -4.71
CA LEU A 63 0.13 -4.02 -5.79
C LEU A 63 0.59 -4.81 -7.00
N ASP A 64 -0.15 -4.72 -8.11
CA ASP A 64 0.16 -5.48 -9.30
C ASP A 64 1.11 -4.72 -10.24
N GLY A 65 1.48 -5.37 -11.35
CA GLY A 65 2.44 -4.79 -12.28
C GLY A 65 1.93 -3.56 -13.03
N SER A 66 0.61 -3.33 -13.02
CA SER A 66 0.04 -2.14 -13.65
C SER A 66 -0.08 -0.96 -12.69
N GLY A 67 0.28 -1.17 -11.43
CA GLY A 67 0.24 -0.09 -10.45
C GLY A 67 -1.07 0.00 -9.70
N GLU A 68 -1.89 -1.04 -9.71
CA GLU A 68 -3.17 -1.05 -9.01
C GLU A 68 -3.16 -2.03 -7.85
N TRP A 69 -3.86 -1.64 -6.79
CA TRP A 69 -4.04 -2.50 -5.63
C TRP A 69 -5.19 -3.47 -5.92
N THR A 70 -4.87 -4.74 -6.05
CA THR A 70 -5.81 -5.78 -6.47
C THR A 70 -6.02 -6.77 -5.34
N ALA A 71 -7.27 -7.14 -5.10
CA ALA A 71 -7.60 -8.13 -4.06
C ALA A 71 -7.04 -9.51 -4.44
N ILE A 72 -6.50 -10.18 -3.44
CA ILE A 72 -5.98 -11.53 -3.62
C ILE A 72 -7.08 -12.56 -3.40
#